data_5268150a635fe5c64a62e74e351c147c
#
_entry.id   5268150a635fe5c64a62e74e351c147c
#
_cell.length_a   1.000
_cell.length_b   1.000
_cell.length_c   1.000
_cell.angle_alpha   90.00
_cell.angle_beta   90.00
_cell.angle_gamma   90.00
#
_symmetry.space_group_name_H-M   'P 1'
#
loop_
_entity.id
_entity.type
_entity.pdbx_description
1 polymer ?
#
loop_
_entity_poly.entity_id
_entity_poly.type
_entity_poly.pdbx_seq_one_letter_code
_entity_poly.pdbx_strand_id
1 'polypeptide(L)'
;MATRQSMEELLVRCNEAISYAENQYEIANRQEHYNANEYTDAQLQLEHVYNDLHTMDHSANQQQREQIHRMRLLVTQLQNQMTVKLH
;
A
#
# COMPACT_ATOMS: atom_id res chain seq x y z
N MET A 1 -0.55 12.62 18.85
CA MET A 1 -0.95 11.25 19.17
C MET A 1 -1.96 10.74 18.15
N ALA A 2 -1.80 9.53 17.65
CA ALA A 2 -2.71 8.97 16.64
C ALA A 2 -4.07 8.68 17.26
N THR A 3 -5.11 9.27 16.69
CA THR A 3 -6.48 9.01 17.15
C THR A 3 -6.98 7.71 16.53
N ARG A 4 -8.00 7.12 17.15
CA ARG A 4 -8.65 5.94 16.61
C ARG A 4 -9.21 6.22 15.20
N GLN A 5 -9.81 7.38 15.01
CA GLN A 5 -10.37 7.78 13.72
C GLN A 5 -9.28 7.92 12.66
N SER A 6 -8.17 8.58 12.98
CA SER A 6 -7.08 8.74 12.00
C SER A 6 -6.45 7.41 11.62
N MET A 7 -6.34 6.48 12.56
CA MET A 7 -5.88 5.12 12.29
C MET A 7 -6.83 4.37 11.36
N GLU A 8 -8.13 4.44 11.64
CA GLU A 8 -9.13 3.76 10.81
C GLU A 8 -9.13 4.31 9.38
N GLU A 9 -9.05 5.62 9.23
CA GLU A 9 -8.98 6.27 7.91
C GLU A 9 -7.73 5.84 7.15
N LEU A 10 -6.59 5.80 7.84
CA LEU A 10 -5.34 5.37 7.22
C LEU A 10 -5.42 3.91 6.76
N LEU A 11 -5.95 3.02 7.59
CA LEU A 11 -6.07 1.60 7.25
C LEU A 11 -7.01 1.39 6.07
N VAL A 12 -8.10 2.17 5.98
CA VAL A 12 -9.01 2.13 4.83
C VAL A 12 -8.26 2.54 3.55
N ARG A 13 -7.50 3.62 3.60
CA ARG A 13 -6.72 4.07 2.44
C ARG A 13 -5.68 3.04 2.02
N CYS A 14 -5.04 2.40 2.99
CA CYS A 14 -4.08 1.33 2.71
C CYS A 14 -4.76 0.16 2.01
N ASN A 15 -5.92 -0.27 2.50
CA ASN A 15 -6.66 -1.38 1.89
C ASN A 15 -7.11 -1.03 0.46
N GLU A 16 -7.54 0.19 0.23
CA GLU A 16 -7.91 0.64 -1.11
C GLU A 16 -6.71 0.65 -2.06
N ALA A 17 -5.58 1.16 -1.59
CA ALA A 17 -4.35 1.18 -2.39
C ALA A 17 -3.87 -0.23 -2.71
N ILE A 18 -3.93 -1.13 -1.74
CA ILE A 18 -3.54 -2.53 -1.92
C ILE A 18 -4.47 -3.21 -2.92
N SER A 19 -5.78 -3.03 -2.80
CA SER A 19 -6.75 -3.64 -3.72
C SER A 19 -6.54 -3.15 -5.15
N TYR A 20 -6.32 -1.87 -5.33
CA TYR A 20 -6.05 -1.29 -6.64
C TYR A 20 -4.75 -1.86 -7.22
N ALA A 21 -3.69 -1.89 -6.42
CA ALA A 21 -2.39 -2.40 -6.85
C ALA A 21 -2.44 -3.90 -7.18
N GLU A 22 -3.13 -4.69 -6.37
CA GLU A 22 -3.32 -6.12 -6.64
C GLU A 22 -4.05 -6.34 -7.97
N ASN A 23 -5.07 -5.54 -8.23
CA ASN A 23 -5.82 -5.61 -9.48
C ASN A 23 -4.94 -5.28 -10.67
N GLN A 24 -4.14 -4.23 -10.58
CA GLN A 24 -3.22 -3.84 -11.65
C GLN A 24 -2.14 -4.90 -11.87
N TYR A 25 -1.62 -5.45 -10.79
CA TYR A 25 -0.63 -6.52 -10.86
C TYR A 25 -1.20 -7.76 -11.56
N GLU A 26 -2.42 -8.14 -11.20
CA GLU A 26 -3.10 -9.29 -11.79
C GLU A 26 -3.38 -9.09 -13.28
N ILE A 27 -3.83 -7.89 -13.67
CA ILE A 27 -4.04 -7.56 -15.08
C ILE A 27 -2.73 -7.68 -15.85
N ALA A 28 -1.63 -7.15 -15.30
CA ALA A 28 -0.32 -7.23 -15.95
C ALA A 28 0.17 -8.67 -16.10
N ASN A 29 -0.19 -9.56 -15.17
CA ASN A 29 0.21 -10.96 -15.23
C ASN A 29 -0.59 -11.77 -16.25
N ARG A 30 -1.86 -11.42 -16.49
CA ARG A 30 -2.75 -12.16 -17.37
C ARG A 30 -2.67 -11.72 -18.81
N GLN A 31 -2.30 -10.48 -19.07
CA GLN A 31 -2.38 -9.87 -20.39
C GLN A 31 -1.01 -9.44 -20.87
N GLU A 32 -0.80 -9.53 -22.16
CA GLU A 32 0.40 -8.99 -22.78
C GLU A 32 0.40 -7.47 -22.76
N HIS A 33 -0.81 -6.88 -22.73
CA HIS A 33 -0.97 -5.43 -22.68
C HIS A 33 -1.70 -5.00 -21.41
N TYR A 34 -1.12 -4.06 -20.73
CA TYR A 34 -1.73 -3.43 -19.57
C TYR A 34 -1.47 -1.93 -19.64
N ASN A 35 -2.27 -1.16 -18.92
CA ASN A 35 -2.10 0.30 -18.91
C ASN A 35 -0.93 0.65 -17.97
N ALA A 36 0.19 1.05 -18.56
CA ALA A 36 1.40 1.39 -17.80
C ALA A 36 1.16 2.58 -16.86
N ASN A 37 0.30 3.52 -17.25
CA ASN A 37 -0.01 4.67 -16.40
C ASN A 37 -0.78 4.27 -15.15
N GLU A 38 -1.76 3.38 -15.31
CA GLU A 38 -2.52 2.86 -14.16
C GLU A 38 -1.64 2.00 -13.26
N TYR A 39 -0.77 1.20 -13.84
CA TYR A 39 0.17 0.38 -13.07
C TYR A 39 1.10 1.27 -12.23
N THR A 40 1.68 2.29 -12.85
CA THR A 40 2.56 3.24 -12.17
C THR A 40 1.81 4.03 -11.10
N ASP A 41 0.57 4.44 -11.39
CA ASP A 41 -0.26 5.14 -10.41
C ASP A 41 -0.52 4.27 -9.18
N ALA A 42 -0.78 2.98 -9.39
CA ALA A 42 -0.96 2.05 -8.28
C ALA A 42 0.30 1.94 -7.43
N GLN A 43 1.47 1.89 -8.06
CA GLN A 43 2.75 1.88 -7.34
C GLN A 43 2.94 3.16 -6.53
N LEU A 44 2.58 4.32 -7.09
CA LEU A 44 2.66 5.60 -6.38
C LEU A 44 1.71 5.64 -5.18
N GLN A 45 0.51 5.11 -5.32
CA GLN A 45 -0.43 5.05 -4.20
C GLN A 45 0.11 4.17 -3.07
N LEU A 46 0.74 3.05 -3.38
CA LEU A 46 1.41 2.22 -2.38
C LEU A 46 2.51 2.99 -1.66
N GLU A 47 3.30 3.75 -2.40
CA GLU A 47 4.36 4.58 -1.82
C GLU A 47 3.79 5.64 -0.88
N HIS A 48 2.70 6.30 -1.28
CA HIS A 48 2.03 7.31 -0.45
C HIS A 48 1.54 6.72 0.86
N VAL A 49 0.83 5.59 0.82
CA VAL A 49 0.32 4.99 2.06
C VAL A 49 1.46 4.43 2.91
N TYR A 50 2.53 3.94 2.31
CA TYR A 50 3.72 3.50 3.04
C TYR A 50 4.30 4.66 3.85
N ASN A 51 4.45 5.82 3.22
CA ASN A 51 4.97 7.02 3.87
C ASN A 51 4.02 7.51 4.98
N ASP A 52 2.72 7.44 4.74
CA ASP A 52 1.72 7.81 5.74
C ASP A 52 1.76 6.85 6.95
N LEU A 53 1.95 5.56 6.70
CA LEU A 53 2.13 4.57 7.78
C LEU A 53 3.37 4.89 8.62
N HIS A 54 4.47 5.23 7.95
CA HIS A 54 5.70 5.60 8.63
C HIS A 54 5.51 6.83 9.51
N THR A 55 4.83 7.84 8.98
CA THR A 55 4.54 9.07 9.74
C THR A 55 3.64 8.79 10.94
N MET A 56 2.59 8.00 10.74
CA MET A 56 1.64 7.65 11.80
C MET A 56 2.32 6.86 12.93
N ASP A 57 3.32 6.05 12.61
CA ASP A 57 4.04 5.24 13.57
C ASP A 57 4.66 6.09 14.70
N HIS A 58 5.07 7.31 14.39
CA HIS A 58 5.69 8.21 15.37
C HIS A 58 4.74 8.61 16.49
N SER A 59 3.45 8.66 16.23
CA SER A 59 2.45 9.08 17.21
C SER A 59 1.53 7.93 17.67
N ALA A 60 1.80 6.72 17.19
CA ALA A 60 0.96 5.56 17.48
C ALA A 60 1.32 4.93 18.83
N ASN A 61 0.32 4.34 19.49
CA ASN A 61 0.56 3.51 20.67
C ASN A 61 1.03 2.11 20.22
N GLN A 62 1.35 1.24 21.17
CA GLN A 62 1.92 -0.07 20.84
C GLN A 62 0.99 -0.92 19.98
N GLN A 63 -0.30 -0.94 20.31
CA GLN A 63 -1.28 -1.72 19.53
C GLN A 63 -1.42 -1.19 18.11
N GLN A 64 -1.44 0.14 17.97
CA GLN A 64 -1.49 0.78 16.66
C GLN A 64 -0.22 0.51 15.83
N ARG A 65 0.94 0.50 16.50
CA ARG A 65 2.21 0.19 15.82
C ARG A 65 2.23 -1.23 15.28
N GLU A 66 1.62 -2.18 15.98
CA GLU A 66 1.51 -3.54 15.47
C GLU A 66 0.66 -3.60 14.20
N GLN A 67 -0.46 -2.87 14.18
CA GLN A 67 -1.30 -2.77 12.99
C GLN A 67 -0.55 -2.12 11.82
N ILE A 68 0.16 -1.03 12.11
CA ILE A 68 0.97 -0.33 11.11
C ILE A 68 2.04 -1.25 10.54
N HIS A 69 2.73 -1.98 11.41
CA HIS A 69 3.77 -2.91 10.99
C HIS A 69 3.25 -3.97 10.04
N ARG A 70 2.12 -4.58 10.35
CA ARG A 70 1.49 -5.59 9.48
C ARG A 70 1.12 -5.00 8.12
N MET A 71 0.56 -3.81 8.13
CA MET A 71 0.16 -3.13 6.89
C MET A 71 1.37 -2.77 6.05
N ARG A 72 2.45 -2.31 6.68
CA ARG A 72 3.70 -2.00 5.97
C ARG A 72 4.31 -3.23 5.30
N LEU A 73 4.23 -4.38 5.96
CA LEU A 73 4.71 -5.62 5.36
C LEU A 73 3.93 -5.98 4.11
N LEU A 74 2.60 -5.85 4.14
CA LEU A 74 1.75 -6.11 2.98
C LEU A 74 2.06 -5.15 1.84
N VAL A 75 2.17 -3.86 2.14
CA VAL A 75 2.48 -2.84 1.13
C VAL A 75 3.85 -3.10 0.51
N THR A 76 4.86 -3.37 1.33
CA THR A 76 6.22 -3.63 0.86
C THR A 76 6.28 -4.87 -0.03
N GLN A 77 5.59 -5.93 0.36
CA GLN A 77 5.55 -7.17 -0.40
C GLN A 77 4.98 -6.94 -1.80
N LEU A 78 3.88 -6.20 -1.86
CA LEU A 78 3.23 -5.89 -3.13
C LEU A 78 4.08 -4.95 -3.98
N GLN A 79 4.71 -3.94 -3.37
CA GLN A 79 5.65 -3.06 -4.07
C GLN A 79 6.77 -3.86 -4.73
N ASN A 80 7.34 -4.83 -4.00
CA ASN A 80 8.40 -5.67 -4.53
C ASN A 80 7.92 -6.52 -5.69
N GLN A 81 6.74 -7.11 -5.58
CA GLN A 81 6.15 -7.92 -6.65
C GLN A 81 5.94 -7.10 -7.92
N MET A 82 5.40 -5.89 -7.77
CA MET A 82 5.13 -5.00 -8.90
C MET A 82 6.42 -4.52 -9.55
N THR A 83 7.45 -4.23 -8.76
CA THR A 83 8.75 -3.79 -9.28
C THR A 83 9.43 -4.91 -10.07
N VAL A 84 9.41 -6.13 -9.56
CA VAL A 84 10.00 -7.29 -10.23
C VAL A 84 9.30 -7.57 -11.56
N LYS A 85 7.97 -7.39 -11.62
CA LYS A 85 7.19 -7.62 -12.83
C LYS A 85 7.61 -6.73 -13.98
N LEU A 86 8.07 -5.50 -13.68
CA LEU A 86 8.49 -4.54 -14.71
C LEU A 86 9.89 -4.83 -15.25
N HIS A 87 10.63 -5.70 -14.62
CA HIS A 87 11.95 -6.12 -15.07
C HIS A 87 11.89 -7.52 -15.67
#